data_fd13f85d341fbebed91d105ea855a500
#
_entry.id   fd13f85d341fbebed91d105ea855a500
#
_cell.length_a   1.000
_cell.length_b   1.000
_cell.length_c   1.000
_cell.angle_alpha   90.00
_cell.angle_beta   90.00
_cell.angle_gamma   90.00
#
_symmetry.space_group_name_H-M   'P 1'
#
loop_
_entity.id
_entity.type
_entity.pdbx_description
1 polymer ?
#
loop_
_entity_poly.entity_id
_entity_poly.type
_entity_poly.pdbx_seq_one_letter_code
_entity_poly.pdbx_strand_id
1 'polypeptide(L)'
;MKMEVERKNTDGLRNELMDAPNLQAFLSANEANFSSESASMLLNEMLERKGISKASLAKQSGMSEIYLHQIFAGRNPSRSRVLCLCFGLNASLEEAQELLRNCGYAELYPKVRRDAIIIYGLLHGMDLFAVNDRLFSEDEETLF
;
A
#
# COMPACT_ATOMS: atom_id res chain seq x y z
N MET A 1 -24.62 0.73 16.38
CA MET A 1 -24.62 0.74 14.92
C MET A 1 -23.30 1.31 14.42
N LYS A 2 -22.59 0.54 13.63
CA LYS A 2 -21.28 0.94 13.11
C LYS A 2 -21.49 1.85 11.91
N MET A 3 -21.05 3.10 11.97
CA MET A 3 -21.09 3.98 10.81
C MET A 3 -19.91 3.64 9.89
N GLU A 4 -20.21 3.21 8.69
CA GLU A 4 -19.19 3.04 7.67
C GLU A 4 -18.80 4.40 7.11
N VAL A 5 -17.48 4.65 7.07
CA VAL A 5 -16.95 5.83 6.42
C VAL A 5 -16.87 5.55 4.93
N GLU A 6 -17.63 6.27 4.14
CA GLU A 6 -17.60 6.16 2.69
C GLU A 6 -16.26 6.67 2.16
N ARG A 7 -15.54 5.80 1.45
CA ARG A 7 -14.30 6.17 0.78
C ARG A 7 -14.62 6.70 -0.62
N LYS A 8 -14.18 7.92 -0.88
CA LYS A 8 -14.37 8.57 -2.19
C LYS A 8 -13.19 8.26 -3.09
N ASN A 9 -13.45 8.07 -4.38
CA ASN A 9 -12.40 7.94 -5.38
C ASN A 9 -11.76 9.31 -5.68
N THR A 10 -10.68 9.31 -6.44
CA THR A 10 -9.93 10.52 -6.78
C THR A 10 -10.78 11.54 -7.53
N ASP A 11 -11.61 11.09 -8.46
CA ASP A 11 -12.47 12.00 -9.24
C ASP A 11 -13.56 12.63 -8.38
N GLY A 12 -14.16 11.84 -7.48
CA GLY A 12 -15.15 12.34 -6.52
C GLY A 12 -14.56 13.39 -5.59
N LEU A 13 -13.36 13.19 -5.08
CA LEU A 13 -12.66 14.16 -4.24
C LEU A 13 -12.31 15.43 -5.01
N ARG A 14 -11.86 15.30 -6.26
CA ARG A 14 -11.58 16.45 -7.14
C ARG A 14 -12.82 17.32 -7.34
N ASN A 15 -13.95 16.69 -7.67
CA ASN A 15 -15.21 17.39 -7.89
C ASN A 15 -15.67 18.12 -6.63
N GLU A 16 -15.59 17.45 -5.47
CA GLU A 16 -15.94 18.03 -4.18
C GLU A 16 -15.05 19.22 -3.83
N LEU A 17 -13.74 19.13 -4.12
CA LEU A 17 -12.80 20.22 -3.89
C LEU A 17 -13.13 21.44 -4.76
N MET A 18 -13.52 21.22 -6.03
CA MET A 18 -13.94 22.30 -6.93
C MET A 18 -15.20 23.02 -6.44
N ASP A 19 -16.14 22.29 -5.83
CA ASP A 19 -17.43 22.81 -5.39
C ASP A 19 -17.42 23.31 -3.93
N ALA A 20 -16.35 23.02 -3.18
CA ALA A 20 -16.26 23.40 -1.77
C ALA A 20 -16.23 24.93 -1.58
N PRO A 21 -16.99 25.50 -0.63
CA PRO A 21 -17.03 26.94 -0.39
C PRO A 21 -15.69 27.51 0.13
N ASN A 22 -14.88 26.67 0.79
CA ASN A 22 -13.53 27.02 1.21
C ASN A 22 -12.74 25.73 1.50
N LEU A 23 -11.43 25.89 1.61
CA LEU A 23 -10.53 24.76 1.87
C LEU A 23 -10.84 24.06 3.19
N GLN A 24 -11.13 24.83 4.24
CA GLN A 24 -11.40 24.25 5.58
C GLN A 24 -12.65 23.37 5.56
N ALA A 25 -13.69 23.77 4.85
CA ALA A 25 -14.89 22.96 4.69
C ALA A 25 -14.61 21.63 3.99
N PHE A 26 -13.77 21.64 2.94
CA PHE A 26 -13.34 20.42 2.26
C PHE A 26 -12.54 19.51 3.18
N LEU A 27 -11.54 20.05 3.88
CA LEU A 27 -10.68 19.27 4.79
C LEU A 27 -11.49 18.62 5.91
N SER A 28 -12.40 19.39 6.52
CA SER A 28 -13.26 18.87 7.61
C SER A 28 -14.22 17.79 7.12
N ALA A 29 -14.79 17.96 5.93
CA ALA A 29 -15.75 17.01 5.36
C ALA A 29 -15.08 15.70 4.91
N ASN A 30 -13.78 15.72 4.61
CA ASN A 30 -13.06 14.58 4.04
C ASN A 30 -11.90 14.09 4.92
N GLU A 31 -11.90 14.40 6.20
CA GLU A 31 -10.83 14.02 7.11
C GLU A 31 -10.49 12.52 7.04
N ALA A 32 -11.49 11.67 6.97
CA ALA A 32 -11.31 10.21 6.88
C ALA A 32 -10.82 9.73 5.50
N ASN A 33 -10.77 10.60 4.49
CA ASN A 33 -10.30 10.24 3.14
C ASN A 33 -8.82 10.56 2.90
N PHE A 34 -8.13 11.15 3.89
CA PHE A 34 -6.71 11.47 3.72
C PHE A 34 -5.84 10.23 3.94
N SER A 35 -4.81 10.10 3.10
CA SER A 35 -4.09 8.85 2.84
C SER A 35 -3.42 8.18 4.04
N SER A 36 -2.91 8.92 5.04
CA SER A 36 -2.18 8.33 6.17
C SER A 36 -3.04 7.40 7.03
N GLU A 37 -4.28 7.79 7.33
CA GLU A 37 -5.23 6.95 8.07
C GLU A 37 -5.74 5.80 7.21
N SER A 38 -6.00 6.07 5.92
CA SER A 38 -6.48 5.06 4.97
C SER A 38 -5.50 3.90 4.79
N ALA A 39 -4.19 4.18 4.79
CA ALA A 39 -3.17 3.15 4.65
C ALA A 39 -3.17 2.17 5.83
N SER A 40 -3.17 2.67 7.06
CA SER A 40 -3.23 1.82 8.26
C SER A 40 -4.50 0.99 8.32
N MET A 41 -5.63 1.59 7.99
CA MET A 41 -6.93 0.89 7.96
C MET A 41 -6.93 -0.22 6.92
N LEU A 42 -6.43 0.05 5.72
CA LEU A 42 -6.36 -0.94 4.65
C LEU A 42 -5.43 -2.09 5.01
N LEU A 43 -4.27 -1.79 5.59
CA LEU A 43 -3.33 -2.82 6.05
C LEU A 43 -3.95 -3.74 7.10
N ASN A 44 -4.62 -3.17 8.10
CA ASN A 44 -5.31 -3.96 9.14
C ASN A 44 -6.41 -4.84 8.53
N GLU A 45 -7.20 -4.29 7.63
CA GLU A 45 -8.25 -5.02 6.93
C GLU A 45 -7.69 -6.19 6.12
N MET A 46 -6.62 -5.96 5.37
CA MET A 46 -5.97 -7.00 4.57
C MET A 46 -5.38 -8.09 5.46
N LEU A 47 -4.72 -7.72 6.55
CA LEU A 47 -4.13 -8.65 7.50
C LEU A 47 -5.19 -9.57 8.11
N GLU A 48 -6.29 -8.98 8.57
CA GLU A 48 -7.41 -9.71 9.15
C GLU A 48 -8.09 -10.64 8.14
N ARG A 49 -8.40 -10.11 6.96
CA ARG A 49 -9.05 -10.88 5.89
C ARG A 49 -8.22 -12.06 5.43
N LYS A 50 -6.91 -11.91 5.38
CA LYS A 50 -6.00 -12.96 4.93
C LYS A 50 -5.56 -13.90 6.05
N GLY A 51 -5.91 -13.61 7.29
CA GLY A 51 -5.56 -14.44 8.44
C GLY A 51 -4.07 -14.55 8.71
N ILE A 52 -3.30 -13.51 8.43
CA ILE A 52 -1.86 -13.47 8.58
C ILE A 52 -1.51 -12.78 9.90
N SER A 53 -0.61 -13.36 10.69
CA SER A 53 -0.12 -12.72 11.91
C SER A 53 0.90 -11.61 11.59
N LYS A 54 1.04 -10.63 12.47
CA LYS A 54 2.05 -9.57 12.30
C LYS A 54 3.47 -10.14 12.30
N ALA A 55 3.73 -11.17 13.09
CA ALA A 55 5.04 -11.84 13.10
C ALA A 55 5.35 -12.47 11.73
N SER A 56 4.39 -13.17 11.16
CA SER A 56 4.52 -13.78 9.83
C SER A 56 4.68 -12.71 8.75
N LEU A 57 3.88 -11.64 8.82
CA LEU A 57 3.97 -10.52 7.87
C LEU A 57 5.37 -9.89 7.91
N ALA A 58 5.89 -9.61 9.09
CA ALA A 58 7.23 -9.02 9.23
C ALA A 58 8.29 -9.92 8.57
N LYS A 59 8.26 -11.21 8.86
CA LYS A 59 9.19 -12.19 8.28
C LYS A 59 9.10 -12.23 6.75
N GLN A 60 7.89 -12.34 6.20
CA GLN A 60 7.67 -12.45 4.77
C GLN A 60 7.91 -11.13 4.04
N SER A 61 7.87 -10.00 4.73
CA SER A 61 8.11 -8.66 4.21
C SER A 61 9.55 -8.20 4.40
N GLY A 62 10.41 -9.04 4.98
CA GLY A 62 11.83 -8.71 5.18
C GLY A 62 12.06 -7.55 6.14
N MET A 63 11.23 -7.37 7.15
CA MET A 63 11.36 -6.28 8.11
C MET A 63 11.21 -6.78 9.55
N SER A 64 11.70 -5.98 10.51
CA SER A 64 11.55 -6.29 11.93
C SER A 64 10.10 -6.10 12.38
N GLU A 65 9.70 -6.83 13.42
CA GLU A 65 8.38 -6.66 14.03
C GLU A 65 8.21 -5.25 14.62
N ILE A 66 9.27 -4.67 15.16
CA ILE A 66 9.25 -3.31 15.71
C ILE A 66 8.91 -2.30 14.60
N TYR A 67 9.57 -2.40 13.45
CA TYR A 67 9.30 -1.53 12.30
C TYR A 67 7.87 -1.72 11.80
N LEU A 68 7.41 -2.96 11.70
CA LEU A 68 6.05 -3.28 11.27
C LEU A 68 5.02 -2.66 12.21
N HIS A 69 5.21 -2.79 13.54
CA HIS A 69 4.32 -2.17 14.52
C HIS A 69 4.27 -0.65 14.37
N GLN A 70 5.38 -0.01 14.04
CA GLN A 70 5.43 1.43 13.79
C GLN A 70 4.57 1.81 12.56
N ILE A 71 4.60 1.00 11.49
CA ILE A 71 3.77 1.22 10.31
C ILE A 71 2.28 1.13 10.69
N PHE A 72 1.89 0.12 11.44
CA PHE A 72 0.51 -0.05 11.89
C PHE A 72 0.08 1.06 12.87
N ALA A 73 1.04 1.70 13.54
CA ALA A 73 0.79 2.84 14.42
C ALA A 73 0.77 4.19 13.68
N GLY A 74 0.95 4.19 12.36
CA GLY A 74 0.83 5.39 11.53
C GLY A 74 2.11 5.87 10.87
N ARG A 75 3.25 5.20 11.10
CA ARG A 75 4.49 5.55 10.39
C ARG A 75 4.31 5.29 8.90
N ASN A 76 4.64 6.28 8.07
CA ASN A 76 4.54 6.16 6.62
C ASN A 76 5.75 5.41 6.04
N PRO A 77 5.57 4.19 5.51
CA PRO A 77 6.68 3.45 4.90
C PRO A 77 7.05 4.04 3.53
N SER A 78 8.27 3.78 3.07
CA SER A 78 8.68 4.12 1.71
C SER A 78 7.91 3.28 0.68
N ARG A 79 7.93 3.70 -0.59
CA ARG A 79 7.29 2.94 -1.66
C ARG A 79 7.82 1.50 -1.75
N SER A 80 9.13 1.33 -1.64
CA SER A 80 9.73 -0.01 -1.64
C SER A 80 9.26 -0.86 -0.46
N ARG A 81 9.11 -0.26 0.72
CA ARG A 81 8.60 -0.98 1.90
C ARG A 81 7.12 -1.35 1.74
N VAL A 82 6.31 -0.49 1.12
CA VAL A 82 4.92 -0.83 0.77
C VAL A 82 4.89 -2.06 -0.12
N LEU A 83 5.77 -2.13 -1.12
CA LEU A 83 5.87 -3.29 -2.01
C LEU A 83 6.32 -4.54 -1.27
N CYS A 84 7.25 -4.42 -0.32
CA CYS A 84 7.61 -5.52 0.57
C CYS A 84 6.39 -6.06 1.32
N LEU A 85 5.55 -5.18 1.85
CA LEU A 85 4.31 -5.55 2.54
C LEU A 85 3.34 -6.26 1.59
N CYS A 86 3.24 -5.83 0.33
CA CYS A 86 2.39 -6.48 -0.66
C CYS A 86 2.78 -7.94 -0.86
N PHE A 87 4.07 -8.24 -0.97
CA PHE A 87 4.54 -9.62 -1.06
C PHE A 87 4.27 -10.40 0.23
N GLY A 88 4.53 -9.78 1.38
CA GLY A 88 4.27 -10.40 2.68
C GLY A 88 2.79 -10.71 2.92
N LEU A 89 1.90 -9.90 2.38
CA LEU A 89 0.45 -10.09 2.44
C LEU A 89 -0.08 -11.04 1.36
N ASN A 90 0.76 -11.48 0.45
CA ASN A 90 0.31 -12.25 -0.72
C ASN A 90 -0.73 -11.47 -1.51
N ALA A 91 -0.52 -10.18 -1.68
CA ALA A 91 -1.47 -9.28 -2.32
C ALA A 91 -1.59 -9.58 -3.82
N SER A 92 -2.80 -9.41 -4.37
CA SER A 92 -2.99 -9.35 -5.80
C SER A 92 -2.41 -8.05 -6.37
N LEU A 93 -2.25 -7.97 -7.69
CA LEU A 93 -1.81 -6.71 -8.31
C LEU A 93 -2.76 -5.56 -7.99
N GLU A 94 -4.06 -5.80 -8.02
CA GLU A 94 -5.09 -4.80 -7.70
C GLU A 94 -4.97 -4.31 -6.27
N GLU A 95 -4.77 -5.24 -5.33
CA GLU A 95 -4.56 -4.90 -3.91
C GLU A 95 -3.28 -4.10 -3.71
N ALA A 96 -2.20 -4.46 -4.41
CA ALA A 96 -0.94 -3.73 -4.35
C ALA A 96 -1.09 -2.31 -4.89
N GLN A 97 -1.78 -2.12 -6.01
CA GLN A 97 -2.04 -0.81 -6.59
C GLN A 97 -2.87 0.06 -5.64
N GLU A 98 -3.89 -0.52 -5.04
CA GLU A 98 -4.72 0.18 -4.05
C GLU A 98 -3.89 0.63 -2.84
N LEU A 99 -3.05 -0.24 -2.31
CA LEU A 99 -2.21 0.08 -1.17
C LEU A 99 -1.21 1.19 -1.51
N LEU A 100 -0.59 1.15 -2.69
CA LEU A 100 0.29 2.20 -3.15
C LEU A 100 -0.43 3.55 -3.22
N ARG A 101 -1.63 3.58 -3.80
CA ARG A 101 -2.44 4.82 -3.87
C ARG A 101 -2.75 5.36 -2.48
N ASN A 102 -3.18 4.50 -1.57
CA ASN A 102 -3.52 4.90 -0.20
C ASN A 102 -2.32 5.43 0.57
N CYS A 103 -1.11 5.00 0.23
CA CYS A 103 0.12 5.53 0.82
C CYS A 103 0.65 6.78 0.12
N GLY A 104 -0.02 7.24 -0.92
CA GLY A 104 0.39 8.43 -1.68
C GLY A 104 1.49 8.17 -2.70
N TYR A 105 1.69 6.93 -3.10
CA TYR A 105 2.71 6.56 -4.08
C TYR A 105 2.11 6.25 -5.45
N ALA A 106 2.94 6.40 -6.48
CA ALA A 106 2.57 6.01 -7.83
C ALA A 106 2.34 4.50 -7.90
N GLU A 107 1.32 4.09 -8.66
CA GLU A 107 1.08 2.69 -8.95
C GLU A 107 2.24 2.07 -9.74
N LEU A 108 2.32 0.76 -9.73
CA LEU A 108 3.24 0.02 -10.57
C LEU A 108 2.87 0.24 -12.04
N TYR A 109 3.86 0.60 -12.85
CA TYR A 109 3.65 0.92 -14.26
C TYR A 109 4.44 -0.05 -15.15
N PRO A 110 3.77 -0.83 -16.03
CA PRO A 110 4.45 -1.89 -16.78
C PRO A 110 5.53 -1.42 -17.75
N LYS A 111 5.55 -0.13 -18.11
CA LYS A 111 6.60 0.43 -18.96
C LYS A 111 7.87 0.82 -18.20
N VAL A 112 7.84 0.81 -16.87
CA VAL A 112 9.02 0.95 -16.03
C VAL A 112 9.58 -0.44 -15.77
N ARG A 113 10.81 -0.69 -16.18
CA ARG A 113 11.42 -2.03 -16.15
C ARG A 113 11.40 -2.65 -14.76
N ARG A 114 11.78 -1.90 -13.74
CA ARG A 114 11.73 -2.35 -12.34
C ARG A 114 10.31 -2.75 -11.94
N ASP A 115 9.34 -1.90 -12.23
CA ASP A 115 7.93 -2.15 -11.93
C ASP A 115 7.41 -3.39 -12.67
N ALA A 116 7.81 -3.59 -13.91
CA ALA A 116 7.41 -4.75 -14.71
C ALA A 116 7.84 -6.08 -14.04
N ILE A 117 9.06 -6.11 -13.48
CA ILE A 117 9.57 -7.27 -12.75
C ILE A 117 8.72 -7.52 -11.49
N ILE A 118 8.39 -6.46 -10.77
CA ILE A 118 7.56 -6.55 -9.55
C ILE A 118 6.15 -7.02 -9.88
N ILE A 119 5.55 -6.47 -10.94
CA ILE A 119 4.23 -6.89 -11.43
C ILE A 119 4.24 -8.39 -11.77
N TYR A 120 5.24 -8.83 -12.50
CA TYR A 120 5.40 -10.25 -12.84
C TYR A 120 5.43 -11.11 -11.57
N GLY A 121 6.19 -10.71 -10.58
CA GLY A 121 6.28 -11.42 -9.31
C GLY A 121 4.94 -11.53 -8.59
N LEU A 122 4.17 -10.45 -8.54
CA LEU A 122 2.83 -10.46 -7.94
C LEU A 122 1.86 -11.37 -8.71
N LEU A 123 1.89 -11.31 -10.04
CA LEU A 123 0.99 -12.10 -10.88
C LEU A 123 1.30 -13.61 -10.85
N HIS A 124 2.56 -13.97 -10.64
CA HIS A 124 3.02 -15.37 -10.68
C HIS A 124 3.29 -15.97 -9.29
N GLY A 125 2.87 -15.28 -8.22
CA GLY A 125 2.99 -15.82 -6.87
C GLY A 125 4.42 -15.98 -6.35
N MET A 126 5.36 -15.18 -6.85
CA MET A 126 6.73 -15.17 -6.34
C MET A 126 6.76 -14.54 -4.95
N ASP A 127 7.66 -15.01 -4.10
CA ASP A 127 7.88 -14.35 -2.81
C ASP A 127 8.80 -13.13 -2.95
N LEU A 128 8.89 -12.32 -1.90
CA LEU A 128 9.70 -11.11 -1.89
C LEU A 128 11.17 -11.40 -2.22
N PHE A 129 11.71 -12.47 -1.66
CA PHE A 129 13.14 -12.81 -1.80
C PHE A 129 13.46 -13.20 -3.25
N ALA A 130 12.59 -13.96 -3.90
CA ALA A 130 12.74 -14.33 -5.30
C ALA A 130 12.67 -13.11 -6.23
N VAL A 131 11.73 -12.20 -5.97
CA VAL A 131 11.63 -10.95 -6.74
C VAL A 131 12.85 -10.07 -6.53
N ASN A 132 13.33 -9.97 -5.30
CA ASN A 132 14.51 -9.18 -4.97
C ASN A 132 15.78 -9.71 -5.67
N ASP A 133 15.93 -11.04 -5.71
CA ASP A 133 17.02 -11.69 -6.44
C ASP A 133 16.91 -11.41 -7.95
N ARG A 134 15.70 -11.42 -8.49
CA ARG A 134 15.49 -11.12 -9.90
C ARG A 134 15.80 -9.66 -10.22
N LEU A 135 15.40 -8.73 -9.38
CA LEU A 135 15.75 -7.31 -9.52
C LEU A 135 17.26 -7.14 -9.54
N PHE A 136 17.94 -7.76 -8.60
CA PHE A 136 19.41 -7.72 -8.52
C PHE A 136 20.06 -8.26 -9.80
N SER A 137 19.61 -9.42 -10.29
CA SER A 137 20.17 -10.03 -11.50
C SER A 137 19.96 -9.22 -12.78
N GLU A 138 18.93 -8.37 -12.78
CA GLU A 138 18.58 -7.49 -13.90
C GLU A 138 19.13 -6.06 -13.73
N ASP A 139 20.05 -5.85 -12.79
CA ASP A 139 20.65 -4.56 -12.47
C ASP A 139 19.64 -3.48 -12.08
N GLU A 140 18.53 -3.88 -11.49
CA GLU A 140 17.54 -2.97 -10.95
C GLU A 140 17.68 -2.84 -9.44
N GLU A 141 17.24 -1.68 -8.90
CA GLU A 141 17.24 -1.46 -7.47
C GLU A 141 16.36 -2.48 -6.76
N THR A 142 16.92 -3.16 -5.76
CA THR A 142 16.17 -4.13 -4.95
C THR A 142 15.18 -3.44 -4.02
N LEU A 143 14.22 -4.22 -3.49
CA LEU A 143 13.19 -3.68 -2.59
C LEU A 143 13.72 -3.47 -1.16
N PHE A 144 14.73 -4.23 -0.79
CA PHE A 144 15.39 -4.05 0.51
C PHE A 144 16.85 -4.51 0.44
#